data_4aad2b41040723113c282dc77878c062
#
_entry.id   4aad2b41040723113c282dc77878c062
#
_cell.length_a   1.000
_cell.length_b   1.000
_cell.length_c   1.000
_cell.angle_alpha   90.00
_cell.angle_beta   90.00
_cell.angle_gamma   90.00
#
_symmetry.space_group_name_H-M   'P 1'
#
loop_
_entity.id
_entity.type
_entity.pdbx_description
1 polymer ?
#
loop_
_entity_poly.entity_id
_entity_poly.type
_entity_poly.pdbx_seq_one_letter_code
_entity_poly.pdbx_strand_id
1 'polypeptide(L)'
;DEMHFTNVIFNLLDNAVKYKKADADLQLCVRTWNESGKLYISVQDNGIGIKKENLKKIFDKFYRVHTGNLHDVKGFGLGLAYVKKIIQDHKGTIRAESELNVGTKFIIVLPTLKNE
;
A
#
# COMPACT_ATOMS: atom_id res chain seq x y z
N ASP A 1 -13.67 6.70 -9.34
CA ASP A 1 -14.69 5.74 -9.04
C ASP A 1 -14.61 5.36 -7.56
N GLU A 2 -15.67 5.65 -6.87
CA GLU A 2 -15.72 5.52 -5.43
C GLU A 2 -15.53 4.08 -4.95
N MET A 3 -16.14 3.15 -5.64
CA MET A 3 -16.04 1.75 -5.28
C MET A 3 -14.60 1.25 -5.41
N HIS A 4 -13.97 1.58 -6.52
CA HIS A 4 -12.59 1.14 -6.73
C HIS A 4 -11.64 1.78 -5.72
N PHE A 5 -11.91 3.03 -5.39
CA PHE A 5 -11.06 3.73 -4.45
C PHE A 5 -11.18 3.14 -3.05
N THR A 6 -12.39 2.81 -2.65
CA THR A 6 -12.61 2.13 -1.38
C THR A 6 -11.83 0.81 -1.35
N ASN A 7 -11.86 0.06 -2.44
CA ASN A 7 -11.13 -1.19 -2.51
C ASN A 7 -9.62 -0.98 -2.43
N VAL A 8 -9.12 0.10 -3.00
CA VAL A 8 -7.71 0.42 -2.91
C VAL A 8 -7.30 0.62 -1.46
N ILE A 9 -8.04 1.46 -0.75
CA ILE A 9 -7.72 1.74 0.65
C ILE A 9 -7.85 0.46 1.49
N PHE A 10 -8.91 -0.31 1.26
CA PHE A 10 -9.12 -1.54 1.99
C PHE A 10 -7.96 -2.52 1.78
N ASN A 11 -7.47 -2.62 0.55
CA ASN A 11 -6.34 -3.50 0.27
C ASN A 11 -5.08 -3.06 1.00
N LEU A 12 -4.84 -1.76 1.06
CA LEU A 12 -3.66 -1.27 1.77
C LEU A 12 -3.77 -1.53 3.27
N LEU A 13 -4.95 -1.34 3.83
CA LEU A 13 -5.16 -1.60 5.25
C LEU A 13 -5.05 -3.09 5.55
N ASP A 14 -5.62 -3.92 4.69
CA ASP A 14 -5.53 -5.36 4.84
C ASP A 14 -4.08 -5.83 4.81
N ASN A 15 -3.31 -5.23 3.93
CA ASN A 15 -1.90 -5.55 3.83
C ASN A 15 -1.16 -5.21 5.13
N ALA A 16 -1.50 -4.07 5.73
CA ALA A 16 -0.88 -3.68 7.00
C ALA A 16 -1.20 -4.68 8.10
N VAL A 17 -2.43 -5.18 8.12
CA VAL A 17 -2.82 -6.19 9.12
C VAL A 17 -2.06 -7.48 8.91
N LYS A 18 -1.90 -7.90 7.66
CA LYS A 18 -1.22 -9.15 7.36
C LYS A 18 0.24 -9.15 7.72
N TYR A 19 0.88 -8.00 7.65
CA TYR A 19 2.31 -7.91 7.88
C TYR A 19 2.65 -7.19 9.17
N LYS A 20 1.70 -7.16 10.11
CA LYS A 20 1.98 -6.56 11.40
C LYS A 20 2.99 -7.40 12.18
N LYS A 21 3.69 -6.74 13.09
CA LYS A 21 4.62 -7.45 13.95
C LYS A 21 3.86 -8.30 14.96
N ALA A 22 4.41 -9.46 15.26
CA ALA A 22 3.78 -10.35 16.23
C ALA A 22 3.89 -9.81 17.65
N ASP A 23 4.93 -9.04 17.93
CA ASP A 23 5.24 -8.60 19.28
C ASP A 23 4.91 -7.13 19.54
N ALA A 24 4.12 -6.52 18.70
CA ALA A 24 3.78 -5.13 18.87
C ALA A 24 2.38 -4.88 18.35
N ASP A 25 1.72 -3.90 18.94
CA ASP A 25 0.41 -3.50 18.47
C ASP A 25 0.52 -2.82 17.12
N LEU A 26 -0.41 -3.12 16.25
CA LEU A 26 -0.45 -2.47 14.96
C LEU A 26 -0.82 -1.00 15.11
N GLN A 27 -0.01 -0.15 14.52
CA GLN A 27 -0.31 1.28 14.48
C GLN A 27 -0.40 1.70 13.03
N LEU A 28 -1.49 2.35 12.70
CA LEU A 28 -1.75 2.82 11.34
C LEU A 28 -1.89 4.33 11.35
N CYS A 29 -1.31 4.95 10.35
CA CYS A 29 -1.45 6.38 10.16
C CYS A 29 -1.85 6.62 8.71
N VAL A 30 -3.03 7.18 8.52
CA VAL A 30 -3.52 7.52 7.20
C VAL A 30 -3.60 9.03 7.12
N ARG A 31 -2.97 9.60 6.10
CA ARG A 31 -2.93 11.05 5.95
C ARG A 31 -3.29 11.41 4.52
N THR A 32 -3.95 12.54 4.37
CA THR A 32 -4.24 13.08 3.06
C THR A 32 -3.90 14.56 3.04
N TRP A 33 -3.43 15.03 1.90
CA TRP A 33 -3.18 16.46 1.74
C TRP A 33 -3.19 16.79 0.26
N ASN A 34 -3.36 18.08 -0.03
CA ASN A 34 -3.35 18.58 -1.39
C ASN A 34 -2.13 19.45 -1.58
N GLU A 35 -1.50 19.30 -2.74
CA GLU A 35 -0.32 20.09 -3.03
C GLU A 35 -0.14 20.16 -4.54
N SER A 36 0.02 21.35 -5.06
CA SER A 36 0.32 21.56 -6.49
C SER A 36 -0.68 20.89 -7.42
N GLY A 37 -1.96 20.94 -7.06
CA GLY A 37 -3.00 20.39 -7.90
C GLY A 37 -3.10 18.88 -7.84
N LYS A 38 -2.51 18.26 -6.82
CA LYS A 38 -2.55 16.82 -6.66
C LYS A 38 -3.01 16.46 -5.27
N LEU A 39 -3.70 15.34 -5.18
CA LEU A 39 -4.11 14.78 -3.90
C LEU A 39 -3.12 13.69 -3.52
N TYR A 40 -2.59 13.80 -2.32
CA TYR A 40 -1.67 12.81 -1.76
C TYR A 40 -2.38 12.02 -0.67
N ILE A 41 -2.19 10.72 -0.67
CA ILE A 41 -2.71 9.85 0.36
C ILE A 41 -1.58 8.96 0.81
N SER A 42 -1.31 8.92 2.11
CA SER A 42 -0.32 8.01 2.63
C SER A 42 -0.95 7.07 3.65
N VAL A 43 -0.53 5.82 3.60
CA VAL A 43 -0.95 4.80 4.54
C VAL A 43 0.32 4.20 5.10
N GLN A 44 0.56 4.40 6.39
CA GLN A 44 1.80 3.97 7.03
C GLN A 44 1.48 3.03 8.17
N ASP A 45 2.28 1.97 8.28
CA ASP A 45 2.14 1.02 9.37
C ASP A 45 3.48 0.83 10.07
N ASN A 46 3.43 0.20 11.24
CA ASN A 46 4.61 -0.15 12.00
C ASN A 46 4.89 -1.65 11.96
N GLY A 47 4.64 -2.26 10.83
CA GLY A 47 4.78 -3.70 10.68
C GLY A 47 6.22 -4.15 10.46
N ILE A 48 6.34 -5.35 9.92
CA ILE A 48 7.66 -5.97 9.75
C ILE A 48 8.50 -5.31 8.66
N GLY A 49 7.88 -4.53 7.81
CA GLY A 49 8.59 -3.89 6.72
C GLY A 49 8.85 -4.83 5.55
N ILE A 50 9.44 -4.29 4.52
CA ILE A 50 9.69 -5.02 3.28
C ILE A 50 11.15 -4.80 2.90
N LYS A 51 11.84 -5.87 2.56
CA LYS A 51 13.23 -5.77 2.13
C LYS A 51 13.33 -4.91 0.88
N LYS A 52 14.39 -4.14 0.80
CA LYS A 52 14.60 -3.25 -0.32
C LYS A 52 14.53 -3.98 -1.67
N GLU A 53 15.09 -5.16 -1.73
CA GLU A 53 15.08 -5.92 -2.97
C GLU A 53 13.68 -6.36 -3.37
N ASN A 54 12.76 -6.45 -2.41
CA ASN A 54 11.38 -6.83 -2.70
C ASN A 54 10.51 -5.64 -3.04
N LEU A 55 10.90 -4.45 -2.64
CA LEU A 55 10.09 -3.26 -2.89
C LEU A 55 9.80 -3.04 -4.36
N LYS A 56 10.73 -3.43 -5.21
CA LYS A 56 10.56 -3.26 -6.65
C LYS A 56 9.53 -4.21 -7.22
N LYS A 57 9.20 -5.27 -6.50
CA LYS A 57 8.37 -6.35 -7.01
C LYS A 57 7.00 -6.46 -6.39
N ILE A 58 6.75 -5.72 -5.32
CA ILE A 58 5.52 -5.92 -4.55
C ILE A 58 4.26 -5.58 -5.35
N PHE A 59 4.39 -4.81 -6.41
CA PHE A 59 3.25 -4.49 -7.25
C PHE A 59 3.10 -5.42 -8.44
N ASP A 60 3.99 -6.38 -8.57
CA ASP A 60 3.89 -7.33 -9.66
C ASP A 60 2.76 -8.31 -9.38
N LYS A 61 2.11 -8.70 -10.46
CA LYS A 61 1.01 -9.66 -10.36
C LYS A 61 1.54 -10.97 -9.79
N PHE A 62 0.80 -11.53 -8.84
CA PHE A 62 1.13 -12.80 -8.18
C PHE A 62 2.36 -12.75 -7.28
N TYR A 63 2.96 -11.59 -7.11
CA TYR A 63 4.10 -11.51 -6.21
C TYR A 63 3.65 -11.59 -4.76
N ARG A 64 4.41 -12.32 -3.96
CA ARG A 64 4.15 -12.45 -2.53
C ARG A 64 5.48 -12.41 -1.80
N VAL A 65 5.48 -11.73 -0.65
CA VAL A 65 6.66 -11.67 0.20
C VAL A 65 6.65 -12.89 1.11
N HIS A 66 7.77 -13.61 1.13
CA HIS A 66 7.91 -14.76 2.01
C HIS A 66 8.29 -14.27 3.40
N THR A 67 7.51 -14.63 4.38
CA THR A 67 7.74 -14.18 5.75
C THR A 67 8.23 -15.30 6.65
N GLY A 68 8.47 -16.47 6.12
CA GLY A 68 8.89 -17.59 6.92
C GLY A 68 7.74 -18.40 7.49
N ASN A 69 6.55 -17.83 7.48
CA ASN A 69 5.37 -18.53 7.91
C ASN A 69 4.30 -18.35 6.85
N LEU A 70 4.46 -19.09 5.80
CA LEU A 70 3.66 -18.88 4.59
C LEU A 70 2.18 -19.14 4.79
N HIS A 71 1.85 -19.96 5.76
CA HIS A 71 0.44 -20.29 5.98
C HIS A 71 -0.36 -19.11 6.47
N ASP A 72 0.30 -18.17 7.11
CA ASP A 72 -0.40 -17.02 7.67
C ASP A 72 -0.58 -15.90 6.69
N VAL A 73 0.16 -15.97 5.60
CA VAL A 73 0.07 -14.91 4.61
C VAL A 73 -0.82 -15.37 3.49
N LYS A 74 -2.09 -15.17 3.68
CA LYS A 74 -3.05 -15.43 2.62
C LYS A 74 -3.13 -14.24 1.72
N GLY A 75 -2.04 -13.56 1.63
CA GLY A 75 -1.98 -12.43 0.76
C GLY A 75 -2.16 -12.89 -0.65
N PHE A 76 -2.95 -12.20 -1.35
CA PHE A 76 -3.12 -12.45 -2.74
C PHE A 76 -2.08 -11.59 -3.42
N GLY A 77 -1.19 -12.22 -4.17
CA GLY A 77 -0.23 -11.45 -4.91
C GLY A 77 -0.89 -10.45 -5.82
N LEU A 78 -2.20 -10.57 -5.99
CA LEU A 78 -2.94 -9.65 -6.82
C LEU A 78 -3.33 -8.35 -6.12
N GLY A 79 -3.30 -8.33 -4.80
CA GLY A 79 -3.79 -7.17 -4.05
C GLY A 79 -3.13 -5.86 -4.44
N LEU A 80 -1.81 -5.82 -4.39
CA LEU A 80 -1.10 -4.59 -4.70
C LEU A 80 -1.04 -4.32 -6.19
N ALA A 81 -1.03 -5.36 -7.02
CA ALA A 81 -1.09 -5.17 -8.47
C ALA A 81 -2.42 -4.52 -8.85
N TYR A 82 -3.50 -4.95 -8.21
CA TYR A 82 -4.80 -4.35 -8.43
C TYR A 82 -4.80 -2.88 -8.01
N VAL A 83 -4.23 -2.60 -6.84
CA VAL A 83 -4.15 -1.22 -6.36
C VAL A 83 -3.41 -0.35 -7.37
N LYS A 84 -2.27 -0.82 -7.83
CA LYS A 84 -1.49 -0.05 -8.80
C LYS A 84 -2.27 0.19 -10.08
N LYS A 85 -2.96 -0.82 -10.56
CA LYS A 85 -3.73 -0.68 -11.79
C LYS A 85 -4.84 0.37 -11.63
N ILE A 86 -5.57 0.33 -10.53
CA ILE A 86 -6.64 1.29 -10.30
C ILE A 86 -6.08 2.71 -10.23
N ILE A 87 -4.97 2.87 -9.50
CA ILE A 87 -4.36 4.19 -9.39
C ILE A 87 -3.90 4.70 -10.75
N GLN A 88 -3.29 3.82 -11.55
CA GLN A 88 -2.83 4.20 -12.88
C GLN A 88 -4.01 4.54 -13.80
N ASP A 89 -5.10 3.82 -13.67
CA ASP A 89 -6.30 4.10 -14.46
C ASP A 89 -6.86 5.48 -14.15
N HIS A 90 -6.58 5.98 -12.95
CA HIS A 90 -6.99 7.32 -12.56
C HIS A 90 -5.87 8.34 -12.76
N LYS A 91 -4.85 7.97 -13.53
CA LYS A 91 -3.72 8.83 -13.89
C LYS A 91 -2.87 9.22 -12.70
N GLY A 92 -2.88 8.39 -11.69
CA GLY A 92 -2.06 8.60 -10.50
C GLY A 92 -0.87 7.68 -10.45
N THR A 93 -0.14 7.78 -9.36
CA THR A 93 1.00 6.92 -9.09
C THR A 93 0.92 6.41 -7.68
N ILE A 94 1.58 5.28 -7.44
CA ILE A 94 1.71 4.74 -6.09
C ILE A 94 3.15 4.27 -5.92
N ARG A 95 3.69 4.51 -4.73
CA ARG A 95 5.01 4.01 -4.40
C ARG A 95 5.02 3.56 -2.95
N ALA A 96 6.04 2.81 -2.59
CA ALA A 96 6.18 2.31 -1.23
C ALA A 96 7.56 2.65 -0.72
N GLU A 97 7.62 3.02 0.56
CA GLU A 97 8.86 3.19 1.30
C GLU A 97 8.78 2.26 2.48
N SER A 98 9.87 1.57 2.77
CA SER A 98 9.81 0.60 3.84
C SER A 98 11.19 0.39 4.43
N GLU A 99 11.19 0.00 5.72
CA GLU A 99 12.41 -0.35 6.42
C GLU A 99 12.09 -1.57 7.28
N LEU A 100 12.94 -2.59 7.19
CA LEU A 100 12.71 -3.81 7.95
C LEU A 100 12.61 -3.50 9.44
N ASN A 101 11.63 -4.11 10.07
CA ASN A 101 11.37 -4.01 11.50
C ASN A 101 10.88 -2.62 11.93
N VAL A 102 10.65 -1.73 10.99
CA VAL A 102 10.12 -0.40 11.27
C VAL A 102 8.72 -0.25 10.72
N GLY A 103 8.52 -0.61 9.46
CA GLY A 103 7.20 -0.53 8.86
C GLY A 103 7.24 -0.17 7.39
N THR A 104 6.07 0.08 6.87
CA THR A 104 5.89 0.38 5.45
C THR A 104 4.96 1.56 5.29
N LYS A 105 5.26 2.39 4.30
CA LYS A 105 4.43 3.54 3.98
C LYS A 105 4.13 3.50 2.48
N PHE A 106 2.85 3.50 2.14
CA PHE A 106 2.40 3.61 0.76
C PHE A 106 1.98 5.04 0.51
N ILE A 107 2.40 5.58 -0.62
CA ILE A 107 2.06 6.96 -0.98
C ILE A 107 1.40 6.95 -2.34
N ILE A 108 0.17 7.44 -2.39
CA ILE A 108 -0.62 7.54 -3.60
C ILE A 108 -0.71 9.01 -3.98
N VAL A 109 -0.50 9.30 -5.26
CA VAL A 109 -0.64 10.64 -5.77
C VAL A 109 -1.64 10.62 -6.91
N LEU A 110 -2.68 11.42 -6.80
CA LEU A 110 -3.73 11.49 -7.80
C LEU A 110 -3.88 12.92 -8.28
N PRO A 111 -4.15 13.12 -9.58
CA PRO A 111 -4.46 14.47 -10.04
C PRO A 111 -5.82 14.86 -9.49
N THR A 112 -5.96 16.11 -9.06
CA THR A 112 -7.25 16.58 -8.61
C THR A 112 -8.07 17.00 -9.83
N LEU A 113 -9.40 16.76 -9.76
CA LEU A 113 -10.31 17.18 -10.80
C LEU A 113 -10.76 18.57 -10.46
N LYS A 114 -10.08 19.53 -10.95
CA LYS A 114 -10.49 20.83 -10.61
C LYS A 114 -11.51 21.30 -11.55
N ASN A 115 -11.80 21.40 -11.59
CA ASN A 115 -12.40 21.77 -12.30
C ASN A 115 -12.67 21.92 -12.87
N GLU A 116 -12.49 21.59 -12.83
CA GLU A 116 -12.60 21.42 -13.38
C GLU A 116 -13.22 21.41 -13.50
#